data_4c872ebc8de2ae8a9f326c73c7f489b9
#
_entry.id   4c872ebc8de2ae8a9f326c73c7f489b9
#
_cell.length_a   1.000
_cell.length_b   1.000
_cell.length_c   1.000
_cell.angle_alpha   90.00
_cell.angle_beta   90.00
_cell.angle_gamma   90.00
#
_symmetry.space_group_name_H-M   'P 1'
#
loop_
_entity.id
_entity.type
_entity.pdbx_description
1 polymer ?
#
loop_
_entity_poly.entity_id
_entity_poly.type
_entity_poly.pdbx_seq_one_letter_code
_entity_poly.pdbx_strand_id
1 'polypeptide(L)'
;MELIRKGQSLKIVFLKYLMTVGVGLGCAIVLALLTFTAFYSVGLILPANHTENLLQENKYKILNKIDFDEALIPKGASYMFLSPDGEVIKTNMDEAIQLKAKNFHNHEGFSTPYSSFIEFKRNDGYVLIHYSLEPHYNNDWMEKYFPSVDLLLIFLLIIFFLMSAFVATLIWAKRITRQLSPMLEASDKIANQELDFEIGSSNIKEFNDVLNSLDIMKKALSDSLRENWIKEENKRSQISALMHDLKTPVSIVQGNAELLKVTDLTDEQKDYVEYIIKNSTRISDYTKALMEMNQSIKLNSLNLKKV
;
A
#
# COMPACT_ATOMS: atom_id res chain seq x y z
N MET A 1 -23.53 -11.31 27.96
CA MET A 1 -22.11 -11.15 28.38
C MET A 1 -21.26 -11.76 27.27
N GLU A 2 -21.12 -11.03 26.13
CA GLU A 2 -20.41 -11.50 24.96
C GLU A 2 -18.90 -11.49 25.24
N LEU A 3 -18.27 -12.61 24.97
CA LEU A 3 -16.82 -12.77 24.96
C LEU A 3 -16.23 -11.73 23.99
N ILE A 4 -15.80 -10.58 24.52
CA ILE A 4 -14.94 -9.64 23.81
C ILE A 4 -13.74 -10.44 23.32
N ARG A 5 -13.76 -10.90 22.07
CA ARG A 5 -12.59 -11.49 21.43
C ARG A 5 -11.46 -10.49 21.60
N LYS A 6 -10.50 -10.79 22.47
CA LYS A 6 -9.31 -9.99 22.70
C LYS A 6 -8.60 -9.83 21.35
N GLY A 7 -8.90 -8.74 20.63
CA GLY A 7 -8.22 -8.41 19.40
C GLY A 7 -6.73 -8.25 19.66
N GLN A 8 -5.90 -8.56 18.67
CA GLN A 8 -4.47 -8.33 18.75
C GLN A 8 -4.22 -6.83 18.69
N SER A 9 -3.26 -6.31 19.48
CA SER A 9 -2.86 -4.92 19.34
C SER A 9 -2.27 -4.67 17.96
N LEU A 10 -2.51 -3.48 17.41
CA LEU A 10 -1.95 -3.01 16.14
C LEU A 10 -0.42 -3.12 16.13
N LYS A 11 0.24 -2.93 17.27
CA LYS A 11 1.69 -3.14 17.44
C LYS A 11 2.11 -4.58 17.10
N ILE A 12 1.34 -5.58 17.57
CA ILE A 12 1.62 -6.99 17.28
C ILE A 12 1.37 -7.31 15.80
N VAL A 13 0.36 -6.72 15.22
CA VAL A 13 0.05 -6.86 13.77
C VAL A 13 1.21 -6.31 12.95
N PHE A 14 1.74 -5.13 13.31
CA PHE A 14 2.88 -4.52 12.65
C PHE A 14 4.18 -5.32 12.84
N LEU A 15 4.41 -5.85 14.05
CA LEU A 15 5.55 -6.73 14.30
C LEU A 15 5.50 -7.99 13.43
N LYS A 16 4.32 -8.59 13.27
CA LYS A 16 4.13 -9.73 12.36
C LYS A 16 4.42 -9.38 10.91
N TYR A 17 4.04 -8.18 10.45
CA TYR A 17 4.41 -7.67 9.13
C TYR A 17 5.93 -7.59 8.97
N LEU A 18 6.64 -6.97 9.92
CA LEU A 18 8.10 -6.88 9.90
C LEU A 18 8.76 -8.27 9.89
N MET A 19 8.24 -9.21 10.69
CA MET A 19 8.73 -10.60 10.67
C MET A 19 8.49 -11.26 9.31
N THR A 20 7.35 -11.02 8.67
CA THR A 20 7.08 -11.56 7.32
C THR A 20 8.07 -11.02 6.29
N VAL A 21 8.40 -9.70 6.36
CA VAL A 21 9.42 -9.09 5.50
C VAL A 21 10.81 -9.66 5.81
N GLY A 22 11.14 -9.88 7.09
CA GLY A 22 12.41 -10.50 7.49
C GLY A 22 12.56 -11.95 6.97
N VAL A 23 11.50 -12.75 7.05
CA VAL A 23 11.49 -14.09 6.44
C VAL A 23 11.63 -14.00 4.93
N GLY A 24 10.96 -13.02 4.30
CA GLY A 24 11.08 -12.76 2.87
C GLY A 24 12.52 -12.42 2.45
N LEU A 25 13.26 -11.65 3.27
CA LEU A 25 14.67 -11.39 3.04
C LEU A 25 15.50 -12.69 3.09
N GLY A 26 15.26 -13.54 4.08
CA GLY A 26 15.92 -14.85 4.15
C GLY A 26 15.64 -15.71 2.91
N CYS A 27 14.39 -15.77 2.45
CA CYS A 27 14.03 -16.46 1.21
C CYS A 27 14.72 -15.84 -0.02
N ALA A 28 14.81 -14.51 -0.10
CA ALA A 28 15.49 -13.81 -1.20
C ALA A 28 16.97 -14.16 -1.28
N ILE A 29 17.66 -14.26 -0.14
CA ILE A 29 19.06 -14.69 -0.07
C ILE A 29 19.20 -16.11 -0.60
N VAL A 30 18.38 -17.04 -0.13
CA VAL A 30 18.42 -18.44 -0.58
C VAL A 30 18.15 -18.54 -2.08
N LEU A 31 17.14 -17.84 -2.60
CA LEU A 31 16.82 -17.83 -4.03
C LEU A 31 17.96 -17.23 -4.87
N ALA A 32 18.56 -16.14 -4.42
CA ALA A 32 19.69 -15.53 -5.13
C ALA A 32 20.89 -16.48 -5.19
N LEU A 33 21.21 -17.15 -4.09
CA LEU A 33 22.30 -18.15 -4.06
C LEU A 33 21.98 -19.36 -4.94
N LEU A 34 20.74 -19.86 -4.93
CA LEU A 34 20.34 -20.98 -5.79
C LEU A 34 20.41 -20.61 -7.28
N THR A 35 19.95 -19.41 -7.66
CA THR A 35 20.05 -18.96 -9.05
C THR A 35 21.49 -18.74 -9.47
N PHE A 36 22.31 -18.18 -8.58
CA PHE A 36 23.72 -17.97 -8.83
C PHE A 36 24.48 -19.29 -9.00
N THR A 37 24.25 -20.28 -8.11
CA THR A 37 24.84 -21.62 -8.25
C THR A 37 24.36 -22.36 -9.49
N ALA A 38 23.07 -22.14 -9.89
CA ALA A 38 22.56 -22.70 -11.14
C ALA A 38 23.30 -22.12 -12.36
N PHE A 39 23.65 -20.83 -12.37
CA PHE A 39 24.43 -20.22 -13.46
C PHE A 39 25.84 -20.84 -13.59
N TYR A 40 26.49 -21.19 -12.46
CA TYR A 40 27.71 -21.96 -12.49
C TYR A 40 27.52 -23.38 -13.02
N SER A 41 26.48 -24.09 -12.57
CA SER A 41 26.24 -25.48 -12.97
C SER A 41 25.88 -25.64 -14.44
N VAL A 42 25.19 -24.65 -15.02
CA VAL A 42 24.87 -24.61 -16.47
C VAL A 42 26.05 -24.11 -17.30
N GLY A 43 27.15 -23.63 -16.68
CA GLY A 43 28.32 -23.12 -17.38
C GLY A 43 28.14 -21.74 -18.01
N LEU A 44 27.17 -20.96 -17.54
CA LEU A 44 26.98 -19.54 -17.94
C LEU A 44 28.06 -18.65 -17.30
N ILE A 45 28.46 -18.98 -16.09
CA ILE A 45 29.55 -18.33 -15.34
C ILE A 45 30.66 -19.33 -15.15
N LEU A 46 31.87 -18.94 -15.49
CA LEU A 46 33.08 -19.70 -15.28
C LEU A 46 33.74 -19.29 -13.95
N PRO A 47 34.23 -20.25 -13.16
CA PRO A 47 34.89 -19.94 -11.89
C PRO A 47 36.17 -19.14 -12.08
N ALA A 48 36.59 -18.40 -11.06
CA ALA A 48 37.78 -17.56 -11.08
C ALA A 48 39.07 -18.30 -11.48
N ASN A 49 39.18 -19.59 -11.12
CA ASN A 49 40.34 -20.44 -11.45
C ASN A 49 40.22 -21.18 -12.79
N HIS A 50 39.19 -20.88 -13.60
CA HIS A 50 38.96 -21.57 -14.87
C HIS A 50 40.14 -21.40 -15.83
N THR A 51 40.62 -20.17 -16.00
CA THR A 51 41.78 -19.88 -16.87
C THR A 51 43.05 -20.55 -16.38
N GLU A 52 43.26 -20.55 -15.06
CA GLU A 52 44.43 -21.26 -14.46
C GLU A 52 44.38 -22.76 -14.72
N ASN A 53 43.21 -23.38 -14.52
CA ASN A 53 43.02 -24.81 -14.79
C ASN A 53 43.31 -25.16 -16.25
N LEU A 54 42.81 -24.36 -17.19
CA LEU A 54 43.08 -24.55 -18.63
C LEU A 54 44.56 -24.38 -18.95
N LEU A 55 45.27 -23.45 -18.31
CA LEU A 55 46.71 -23.28 -18.48
C LEU A 55 47.49 -24.48 -17.94
N GLN A 56 47.08 -25.03 -16.80
CA GLN A 56 47.70 -26.25 -16.24
C GLN A 56 47.46 -27.48 -17.15
N GLU A 57 46.25 -27.65 -17.71
CA GLU A 57 45.95 -28.70 -18.67
C GLU A 57 46.80 -28.58 -19.95
N ASN A 58 46.95 -27.34 -20.44
CA ASN A 58 47.75 -27.06 -21.65
C ASN A 58 49.26 -26.99 -21.37
N LYS A 59 49.71 -27.06 -20.12
CA LYS A 59 51.10 -26.90 -19.71
C LYS A 59 52.07 -27.77 -20.51
N TYR A 60 51.74 -29.07 -20.68
CA TYR A 60 52.61 -29.99 -21.45
C TYR A 60 52.75 -29.56 -22.92
N LYS A 61 51.67 -29.08 -23.54
CA LYS A 61 51.65 -28.59 -24.91
C LYS A 61 52.42 -27.29 -25.06
N ILE A 62 52.25 -26.35 -24.09
CA ILE A 62 53.00 -25.08 -24.06
C ILE A 62 54.49 -25.31 -23.94
N LEU A 63 54.91 -26.25 -23.12
CA LEU A 63 56.35 -26.55 -22.88
C LEU A 63 57.01 -27.26 -24.03
N ASN A 64 56.35 -28.21 -24.70
CA ASN A 64 57.02 -29.19 -25.61
C ASN A 64 56.74 -28.91 -27.08
N LYS A 65 55.90 -27.95 -27.48
CA LYS A 65 55.75 -27.62 -28.89
C LYS A 65 56.92 -26.87 -29.43
N ILE A 66 57.38 -27.22 -30.62
CA ILE A 66 58.64 -26.69 -31.25
C ILE A 66 58.54 -25.15 -31.32
N ASP A 67 57.44 -24.61 -31.86
CA ASP A 67 57.13 -23.19 -31.88
C ASP A 67 56.10 -22.80 -30.84
N PHE A 68 56.24 -21.64 -30.22
CA PHE A 68 55.23 -21.11 -29.29
C PHE A 68 53.91 -20.82 -30.04
N ASP A 69 52.85 -21.54 -29.65
CA ASP A 69 51.52 -21.39 -30.25
C ASP A 69 50.57 -20.60 -29.31
N GLU A 70 50.21 -19.41 -29.77
CA GLU A 70 49.31 -18.51 -29.09
C GLU A 70 47.90 -19.10 -28.87
N ALA A 71 47.48 -20.03 -29.75
CA ALA A 71 46.19 -20.69 -29.64
C ALA A 71 46.05 -21.57 -28.38
N LEU A 72 47.16 -21.88 -27.70
CA LEU A 72 47.18 -22.62 -26.43
C LEU A 72 46.86 -21.71 -25.21
N ILE A 73 46.91 -20.39 -25.40
CA ILE A 73 46.59 -19.42 -24.36
C ILE A 73 45.08 -19.21 -24.34
N PRO A 74 44.42 -19.43 -23.18
CA PRO A 74 43.00 -19.22 -23.06
C PRO A 74 42.59 -17.77 -23.35
N LYS A 75 41.37 -17.57 -23.85
CA LYS A 75 40.76 -16.23 -23.96
C LYS A 75 40.74 -15.54 -22.59
N GLY A 76 41.03 -14.26 -22.54
CA GLY A 76 41.12 -13.48 -21.31
C GLY A 76 42.48 -13.55 -20.59
N ALA A 77 43.43 -14.35 -21.08
CA ALA A 77 44.83 -14.31 -20.66
C ALA A 77 45.70 -13.58 -21.69
N SER A 78 46.70 -12.87 -21.19
CA SER A 78 47.73 -12.24 -22.00
C SER A 78 49.07 -12.90 -21.76
N TYR A 79 49.94 -12.88 -22.77
CA TYR A 79 51.23 -13.58 -22.70
C TYR A 79 52.40 -12.66 -23.09
N MET A 80 53.55 -12.97 -22.57
CA MET A 80 54.87 -12.44 -22.97
C MET A 80 55.84 -13.56 -23.09
N PHE A 81 56.43 -13.73 -24.27
CA PHE A 81 57.48 -14.68 -24.55
C PHE A 81 58.82 -13.98 -24.49
N LEU A 82 59.71 -14.44 -23.60
CA LEU A 82 61.05 -13.93 -23.41
C LEU A 82 62.07 -14.90 -23.97
N SER A 83 63.19 -14.38 -24.54
CA SER A 83 64.38 -15.14 -24.86
C SER A 83 65.05 -15.67 -23.59
N PRO A 84 66.02 -16.62 -23.69
CA PRO A 84 66.81 -17.03 -22.55
C PRO A 84 67.52 -15.85 -21.85
N ASP A 85 67.82 -14.79 -22.60
CA ASP A 85 68.51 -13.59 -22.11
C ASP A 85 67.60 -12.56 -21.53
N GLY A 86 66.23 -12.81 -21.48
CA GLY A 86 65.24 -11.94 -20.91
C GLY A 86 64.72 -10.86 -21.87
N GLU A 87 65.05 -10.92 -23.18
CA GLU A 87 64.50 -9.99 -24.17
C GLU A 87 63.11 -10.44 -24.62
N VAL A 88 62.22 -9.48 -24.87
CA VAL A 88 60.84 -9.74 -25.30
C VAL A 88 60.84 -10.14 -26.78
N ILE A 89 60.53 -11.41 -27.07
CA ILE A 89 60.39 -11.90 -28.44
C ILE A 89 58.98 -11.58 -28.99
N LYS A 90 57.93 -11.85 -28.19
CA LYS A 90 56.52 -11.63 -28.58
C LYS A 90 55.65 -11.40 -27.38
N THR A 91 54.67 -10.51 -27.50
CA THR A 91 53.73 -10.23 -26.41
C THR A 91 52.43 -9.65 -26.96
N ASN A 92 51.33 -9.92 -26.27
CA ASN A 92 50.04 -9.24 -26.43
C ASN A 92 49.63 -8.46 -25.15
N MET A 93 50.58 -8.33 -24.19
CA MET A 93 50.32 -7.55 -22.95
C MET A 93 50.46 -6.06 -23.19
N ASP A 94 49.66 -5.26 -22.50
CA ASP A 94 49.85 -3.82 -22.42
C ASP A 94 51.17 -3.46 -21.69
N GLU A 95 51.76 -2.31 -21.97
CA GLU A 95 53.02 -1.86 -21.39
C GLU A 95 53.06 -1.92 -19.85
N ALA A 96 51.95 -1.54 -19.19
CA ALA A 96 51.86 -1.61 -17.73
C ALA A 96 51.93 -3.05 -17.19
N ILE A 97 51.34 -4.00 -17.91
CA ILE A 97 51.33 -5.42 -17.56
C ILE A 97 52.71 -6.03 -17.88
N GLN A 98 53.33 -5.65 -19.00
CA GLN A 98 54.67 -6.10 -19.36
C GLN A 98 55.72 -5.77 -18.28
N LEU A 99 55.64 -4.55 -17.70
CA LEU A 99 56.53 -4.15 -16.61
C LEU A 99 56.31 -5.04 -15.36
N LYS A 100 55.06 -5.31 -15.01
CA LYS A 100 54.74 -6.21 -13.89
C LYS A 100 55.20 -7.65 -14.15
N ALA A 101 55.06 -8.13 -15.40
CA ALA A 101 55.47 -9.46 -15.80
C ALA A 101 57.01 -9.60 -15.73
N LYS A 102 57.79 -8.57 -16.17
CA LYS A 102 59.27 -8.56 -16.03
C LYS A 102 59.69 -8.56 -14.55
N ASN A 103 59.02 -7.76 -13.71
CA ASN A 103 59.33 -7.77 -12.28
C ASN A 103 58.99 -9.12 -11.63
N PHE A 104 57.92 -9.78 -12.07
CA PHE A 104 57.59 -11.13 -11.61
C PHE A 104 58.66 -12.13 -12.02
N HIS A 105 59.13 -12.09 -13.27
CA HIS A 105 60.23 -12.94 -13.75
C HIS A 105 61.50 -12.75 -12.93
N ASN A 106 61.86 -11.52 -12.58
CA ASN A 106 63.03 -11.19 -11.77
C ASN A 106 62.85 -11.45 -10.26
N HIS A 107 61.74 -12.08 -9.84
CA HIS A 107 61.37 -12.31 -8.42
C HIS A 107 61.17 -11.08 -7.59
N GLU A 108 60.94 -9.90 -8.22
CA GLU A 108 60.65 -8.62 -7.56
C GLU A 108 59.15 -8.28 -7.45
N GLY A 109 58.31 -9.14 -8.04
CA GLY A 109 56.84 -8.91 -8.10
C GLY A 109 56.05 -9.99 -7.38
N PHE A 110 54.86 -9.57 -6.85
CA PHE A 110 53.89 -10.48 -6.26
C PHE A 110 52.60 -10.49 -7.09
N SER A 111 51.96 -11.69 -7.16
CA SER A 111 50.61 -11.80 -7.67
C SER A 111 49.63 -10.99 -6.76
N THR A 112 48.72 -10.29 -7.35
CA THR A 112 47.65 -9.59 -6.60
C THR A 112 46.45 -10.52 -6.41
N PRO A 113 45.54 -10.27 -5.46
CA PRO A 113 44.35 -11.10 -5.25
C PRO A 113 43.49 -11.31 -6.49
N TYR A 114 43.50 -10.37 -7.45
CA TYR A 114 42.65 -10.39 -8.65
C TYR A 114 43.41 -10.67 -9.95
N SER A 115 44.74 -10.78 -9.90
CA SER A 115 45.55 -11.00 -11.09
C SER A 115 46.76 -11.80 -10.74
N SER A 116 47.02 -12.85 -11.50
CA SER A 116 48.11 -13.75 -11.29
C SER A 116 48.98 -13.85 -12.52
N PHE A 117 50.25 -14.14 -12.28
CA PHE A 117 51.24 -14.49 -13.30
C PHE A 117 51.66 -15.95 -13.12
N ILE A 118 51.77 -16.66 -14.26
CA ILE A 118 52.40 -17.98 -14.31
C ILE A 118 53.56 -17.90 -15.28
N GLU A 119 54.68 -18.50 -14.90
CA GLU A 119 55.85 -18.65 -15.74
C GLU A 119 56.02 -20.11 -16.16
N PHE A 120 56.20 -20.32 -17.46
CA PHE A 120 56.57 -21.60 -18.04
C PHE A 120 57.98 -21.52 -18.67
N LYS A 121 58.94 -22.27 -18.11
CA LYS A 121 60.26 -22.33 -18.61
C LYS A 121 60.35 -23.35 -19.75
N ARG A 122 60.67 -22.87 -20.97
CA ARG A 122 60.88 -23.64 -22.20
C ARG A 122 62.36 -23.75 -22.53
N ASN A 123 62.66 -24.57 -23.50
CA ASN A 123 64.09 -24.71 -23.99
C ASN A 123 64.56 -23.46 -24.76
N ASP A 124 63.62 -22.73 -25.34
CA ASP A 124 63.84 -21.54 -26.18
C ASP A 124 63.56 -20.20 -25.44
N GLY A 125 63.26 -20.26 -24.14
CA GLY A 125 62.98 -19.07 -23.34
C GLY A 125 61.93 -19.25 -22.23
N TYR A 126 61.25 -18.15 -21.87
CA TYR A 126 60.26 -18.14 -20.81
C TYR A 126 58.93 -17.59 -21.34
N VAL A 127 57.83 -18.26 -21.04
CA VAL A 127 56.47 -17.78 -21.34
C VAL A 127 55.81 -17.33 -20.04
N LEU A 128 55.61 -16.03 -19.93
CA LEU A 128 54.90 -15.41 -18.84
C LEU A 128 53.45 -15.20 -19.26
N ILE A 129 52.51 -15.66 -18.46
CA ILE A 129 51.09 -15.52 -18.73
C ILE A 129 50.45 -14.76 -17.59
N HIS A 130 49.75 -13.69 -17.94
CA HIS A 130 48.95 -12.90 -17.02
C HIS A 130 47.48 -13.26 -17.22
N TYR A 131 46.77 -13.53 -16.16
CA TYR A 131 45.34 -13.83 -16.16
C TYR A 131 44.63 -13.23 -14.95
N SER A 132 43.32 -12.94 -15.10
CA SER A 132 42.47 -12.49 -14.02
C SER A 132 41.95 -13.69 -13.21
N LEU A 133 41.91 -13.51 -11.88
CA LEU A 133 41.30 -14.46 -10.94
C LEU A 133 39.89 -14.06 -10.58
N GLU A 134 39.16 -13.55 -11.55
CA GLU A 134 37.74 -13.15 -11.37
C GLU A 134 36.81 -14.12 -12.11
N PRO A 135 35.66 -14.44 -11.54
CA PRO A 135 34.64 -15.17 -12.27
C PRO A 135 34.19 -14.35 -13.46
N HIS A 136 33.97 -14.94 -14.60
CA HIS A 136 33.55 -14.29 -15.83
C HIS A 136 32.47 -15.07 -16.57
N TYR A 137 31.79 -14.42 -17.49
CA TYR A 137 30.76 -15.08 -18.29
C TYR A 137 31.40 -15.92 -19.40
N ASN A 138 30.81 -17.06 -19.68
CA ASN A 138 31.25 -17.92 -20.78
C ASN A 138 30.91 -17.36 -22.18
N ASN A 139 30.05 -16.33 -22.24
CA ASN A 139 29.57 -15.73 -23.48
C ASN A 139 29.97 -14.27 -23.55
N ASP A 140 30.72 -13.91 -24.62
CA ASP A 140 31.21 -12.55 -24.89
C ASP A 140 30.09 -11.50 -24.92
N TRP A 141 28.84 -11.89 -25.35
CA TRP A 141 27.66 -11.02 -25.31
C TRP A 141 27.25 -10.70 -23.88
N MET A 142 27.27 -11.69 -22.99
CA MET A 142 26.93 -11.46 -21.57
C MET A 142 28.00 -10.58 -20.89
N GLU A 143 29.29 -10.82 -21.19
CA GLU A 143 30.38 -10.01 -20.66
C GLU A 143 30.29 -8.54 -21.07
N LYS A 144 29.77 -8.26 -22.26
CA LYS A 144 29.61 -6.90 -22.78
C LYS A 144 28.40 -6.16 -22.21
N TYR A 145 27.29 -6.84 -21.96
CA TYR A 145 26.00 -6.20 -21.62
C TYR A 145 25.57 -6.41 -20.17
N PHE A 146 26.10 -7.38 -19.47
CA PHE A 146 25.79 -7.63 -18.08
C PHE A 146 26.85 -7.00 -17.15
N PRO A 147 26.46 -6.64 -15.92
CA PRO A 147 27.43 -6.19 -14.92
C PRO A 147 28.39 -7.32 -14.58
N SER A 148 29.52 -7.01 -13.92
CA SER A 148 30.41 -8.03 -13.41
C SER A 148 29.67 -9.11 -12.59
N VAL A 149 30.19 -10.32 -12.57
CA VAL A 149 29.54 -11.47 -11.91
C VAL A 149 29.23 -11.18 -10.43
N ASP A 150 30.11 -10.43 -9.75
CA ASP A 150 29.90 -10.02 -8.36
C ASP A 150 28.71 -9.07 -8.20
N LEU A 151 28.58 -8.11 -9.12
CA LEU A 151 27.43 -7.19 -9.15
C LEU A 151 26.13 -7.90 -9.53
N LEU A 152 26.20 -8.98 -10.34
CA LEU A 152 25.03 -9.77 -10.68
C LEU A 152 24.40 -10.39 -9.42
N LEU A 153 25.19 -10.92 -8.51
CA LEU A 153 24.68 -11.50 -7.26
C LEU A 153 23.96 -10.43 -6.41
N ILE A 154 24.54 -9.24 -6.28
CA ILE A 154 23.91 -8.12 -5.57
C ILE A 154 22.60 -7.72 -6.24
N PHE A 155 22.58 -7.66 -7.57
CA PHE A 155 21.40 -7.34 -8.35
C PHE A 155 20.27 -8.36 -8.17
N LEU A 156 20.60 -9.66 -8.17
CA LEU A 156 19.63 -10.72 -7.86
C LEU A 156 19.08 -10.62 -6.45
N LEU A 157 19.93 -10.33 -5.45
CA LEU A 157 19.49 -10.12 -4.06
C LEU A 157 18.52 -8.98 -3.97
N ILE A 158 18.81 -7.84 -4.60
CA ILE A 158 17.92 -6.66 -4.59
C ILE A 158 16.57 -6.98 -5.25
N ILE A 159 16.57 -7.62 -6.42
CA ILE A 159 15.33 -7.97 -7.14
C ILE A 159 14.46 -8.90 -6.30
N PHE A 160 15.02 -10.02 -5.78
CA PHE A 160 14.26 -10.97 -4.99
C PHE A 160 13.74 -10.36 -3.70
N PHE A 161 14.52 -9.48 -3.06
CA PHE A 161 14.09 -8.76 -1.87
C PHE A 161 12.92 -7.82 -2.19
N LEU A 162 13.03 -6.99 -3.23
CA LEU A 162 11.96 -6.07 -3.63
C LEU A 162 10.68 -6.81 -4.01
N MET A 163 10.80 -7.92 -4.74
CA MET A 163 9.67 -8.77 -5.11
C MET A 163 9.00 -9.38 -3.86
N SER A 164 9.79 -9.90 -2.93
CA SER A 164 9.30 -10.46 -1.67
C SER A 164 8.61 -9.40 -0.80
N ALA A 165 9.21 -8.21 -0.66
CA ALA A 165 8.66 -7.09 0.09
C ALA A 165 7.35 -6.59 -0.55
N PHE A 166 7.29 -6.53 -1.87
CA PHE A 166 6.07 -6.14 -2.61
C PHE A 166 4.93 -7.12 -2.35
N VAL A 167 5.18 -8.44 -2.48
CA VAL A 167 4.18 -9.47 -2.21
C VAL A 167 3.71 -9.41 -0.75
N ALA A 168 4.64 -9.30 0.21
CA ALA A 168 4.29 -9.16 1.62
C ALA A 168 3.40 -7.93 1.86
N THR A 169 3.72 -6.79 1.26
CA THR A 169 2.93 -5.56 1.38
C THR A 169 1.52 -5.72 0.84
N LEU A 170 1.34 -6.35 -0.34
CA LEU A 170 0.02 -6.61 -0.90
C LEU A 170 -0.86 -7.49 0.00
N ILE A 171 -0.28 -8.56 0.55
CA ILE A 171 -1.01 -9.48 1.45
C ILE A 171 -1.45 -8.73 2.73
N TRP A 172 -0.56 -7.95 3.33
CA TRP A 172 -0.84 -7.23 4.57
C TRP A 172 -1.76 -6.04 4.36
N ALA A 173 -1.63 -5.30 3.24
CA ALA A 173 -2.55 -4.23 2.88
C ALA A 173 -3.97 -4.75 2.77
N LYS A 174 -4.19 -5.85 2.02
CA LYS A 174 -5.51 -6.49 1.90
C LYS A 174 -6.06 -6.93 3.26
N ARG A 175 -5.20 -7.47 4.13
CA ARG A 175 -5.60 -7.91 5.47
C ARG A 175 -6.03 -6.74 6.36
N ILE A 176 -5.29 -5.62 6.35
CA ILE A 176 -5.60 -4.43 7.14
C ILE A 176 -6.87 -3.77 6.62
N THR A 177 -7.02 -3.60 5.30
CA THR A 177 -8.22 -3.03 4.68
C THR A 177 -9.47 -3.83 5.06
N ARG A 178 -9.40 -5.16 5.07
CA ARG A 178 -10.52 -6.01 5.51
C ARG A 178 -10.89 -5.78 6.98
N GLN A 179 -9.92 -5.48 7.85
CA GLN A 179 -10.18 -5.18 9.26
C GLN A 179 -10.72 -3.76 9.47
N LEU A 180 -10.47 -2.83 8.54
CA LEU A 180 -10.97 -1.47 8.55
C LEU A 180 -12.38 -1.35 7.97
N SER A 181 -12.80 -2.28 7.10
CA SER A 181 -14.10 -2.26 6.41
C SER A 181 -15.30 -2.05 7.34
N PRO A 182 -15.43 -2.72 8.52
CA PRO A 182 -16.55 -2.50 9.42
C PRO A 182 -16.65 -1.06 9.94
N MET A 183 -15.53 -0.36 10.10
CA MET A 183 -15.50 1.03 10.55
C MET A 183 -16.02 1.96 9.46
N LEU A 184 -15.60 1.75 8.21
CA LEU A 184 -16.06 2.53 7.07
C LEU A 184 -17.56 2.33 6.85
N GLU A 185 -18.05 1.08 6.91
CA GLU A 185 -19.45 0.76 6.77
C GLU A 185 -20.30 1.39 7.89
N ALA A 186 -19.85 1.29 9.15
CA ALA A 186 -20.54 1.90 10.27
C ALA A 186 -20.59 3.42 10.15
N SER A 187 -19.49 4.04 9.74
CA SER A 187 -19.42 5.50 9.55
C SER A 187 -20.37 5.97 8.43
N ASP A 188 -20.43 5.24 7.32
CA ASP A 188 -21.30 5.58 6.19
C ASP A 188 -22.77 5.47 6.57
N LYS A 189 -23.18 4.38 7.23
CA LYS A 189 -24.55 4.20 7.72
C LYS A 189 -24.97 5.28 8.72
N ILE A 190 -24.09 5.63 9.67
CA ILE A 190 -24.37 6.69 10.64
C ILE A 190 -24.53 8.04 9.92
N ALA A 191 -23.67 8.36 8.94
CA ALA A 191 -23.74 9.59 8.16
C ALA A 191 -25.07 9.70 7.38
N ASN A 192 -25.58 8.58 6.89
CA ASN A 192 -26.88 8.50 6.18
C ASN A 192 -28.09 8.38 7.14
N GLN A 193 -27.88 8.45 8.46
CA GLN A 193 -28.92 8.29 9.49
C GLN A 193 -29.59 6.91 9.49
N GLU A 194 -28.96 5.92 8.89
CA GLU A 194 -29.37 4.53 8.97
C GLU A 194 -28.84 3.94 10.29
N LEU A 195 -29.63 4.05 11.37
CA LEU A 195 -29.17 3.73 12.72
C LEU A 195 -29.63 2.33 13.19
N ASP A 196 -30.43 1.62 12.40
CA ASP A 196 -30.93 0.27 12.72
C ASP A 196 -30.01 -0.81 12.11
N PHE A 197 -28.77 -0.91 12.62
CA PHE A 197 -27.83 -1.95 12.25
C PHE A 197 -26.92 -2.31 13.43
N GLU A 198 -26.36 -3.53 13.39
CA GLU A 198 -25.34 -3.97 14.34
C GLU A 198 -23.94 -3.58 13.85
N ILE A 199 -23.14 -2.98 14.73
CA ILE A 199 -21.76 -2.64 14.41
C ILE A 199 -20.93 -3.91 14.40
N GLY A 200 -20.21 -4.13 13.28
CA GLY A 200 -19.30 -5.26 13.12
C GLY A 200 -18.12 -5.22 14.10
N SER A 201 -17.27 -6.23 14.06
CA SER A 201 -16.09 -6.34 14.91
C SER A 201 -14.82 -6.52 14.08
N SER A 202 -13.67 -6.14 14.66
CA SER A 202 -12.33 -6.33 14.09
C SER A 202 -11.51 -7.28 14.98
N ASN A 203 -10.49 -7.91 14.38
CA ASN A 203 -9.49 -8.67 15.14
C ASN A 203 -8.36 -7.78 15.72
N ILE A 204 -8.44 -6.46 15.51
CA ILE A 204 -7.47 -5.47 16.00
C ILE A 204 -8.14 -4.70 17.13
N LYS A 205 -7.47 -4.67 18.30
CA LYS A 205 -8.01 -4.05 19.51
C LYS A 205 -8.36 -2.56 19.28
N GLU A 206 -7.42 -1.83 18.74
CA GLU A 206 -7.56 -0.37 18.51
C GLU A 206 -8.71 -0.06 17.53
N PHE A 207 -9.00 -0.95 16.58
CA PHE A 207 -10.14 -0.80 15.68
C PHE A 207 -11.47 -1.10 16.41
N ASN A 208 -11.48 -2.07 17.31
CA ASN A 208 -12.66 -2.32 18.16
C ASN A 208 -12.94 -1.16 19.12
N ASP A 209 -11.91 -0.50 19.63
CA ASP A 209 -12.09 0.69 20.48
C ASP A 209 -12.78 1.81 19.70
N VAL A 210 -12.43 2.02 18.44
CA VAL A 210 -13.10 2.98 17.53
C VAL A 210 -14.51 2.51 17.19
N LEU A 211 -14.73 1.23 16.88
CA LEU A 211 -16.05 0.68 16.62
C LEU A 211 -17.00 0.85 17.82
N ASN A 212 -16.50 0.66 19.05
CA ASN A 212 -17.26 0.93 20.27
C ASN A 212 -17.62 2.42 20.40
N SER A 213 -16.70 3.31 20.06
CA SER A 213 -16.98 4.76 20.04
C SER A 213 -18.05 5.13 19.01
N LEU A 214 -18.03 4.51 17.84
CA LEU A 214 -19.06 4.66 16.81
C LEU A 214 -20.42 4.12 17.30
N ASP A 215 -20.45 3.01 18.07
CA ASP A 215 -21.70 2.47 18.64
C ASP A 215 -22.30 3.43 19.66
N ILE A 216 -21.48 4.03 20.51
CA ILE A 216 -21.91 5.05 21.47
C ILE A 216 -22.47 6.27 20.72
N MET A 217 -21.77 6.73 19.68
CA MET A 217 -22.22 7.85 18.83
C MET A 217 -23.54 7.54 18.12
N LYS A 218 -23.68 6.35 17.54
CA LYS A 218 -24.92 5.86 16.91
C LYS A 218 -26.08 5.91 17.88
N LYS A 219 -25.90 5.40 19.11
CA LYS A 219 -26.93 5.41 20.16
C LYS A 219 -27.32 6.82 20.55
N ALA A 220 -26.34 7.68 20.82
CA ALA A 220 -26.60 9.08 21.18
C ALA A 220 -27.32 9.83 20.08
N LEU A 221 -26.99 9.61 18.80
CA LEU A 221 -27.68 10.18 17.66
C LEU A 221 -29.12 9.66 17.56
N SER A 222 -29.31 8.34 17.71
CA SER A 222 -30.64 7.72 17.70
C SER A 222 -31.56 8.30 18.80
N ASP A 223 -31.04 8.42 20.03
CA ASP A 223 -31.78 8.98 21.16
C ASP A 223 -32.13 10.47 20.92
N SER A 224 -31.18 11.25 20.39
CA SER A 224 -31.40 12.65 20.06
C SER A 224 -32.46 12.83 18.97
N LEU A 225 -32.41 12.02 17.92
CA LEU A 225 -33.45 12.07 16.87
C LEU A 225 -34.81 11.66 17.39
N ARG A 226 -34.89 10.64 18.24
CA ARG A 226 -36.12 10.22 18.90
C ARG A 226 -36.67 11.28 19.83
N GLU A 227 -35.82 11.92 20.63
CA GLU A 227 -36.25 13.02 21.52
C GLU A 227 -36.78 14.21 20.71
N ASN A 228 -36.08 14.61 19.67
CA ASN A 228 -36.52 15.68 18.77
C ASN A 228 -37.85 15.32 18.11
N TRP A 229 -38.04 14.09 17.67
CA TRP A 229 -39.32 13.63 17.11
C TRP A 229 -40.47 13.74 18.14
N ILE A 230 -40.26 13.30 19.39
CA ILE A 230 -41.24 13.40 20.48
C ILE A 230 -41.56 14.87 20.77
N LYS A 231 -40.58 15.76 20.82
CA LYS A 231 -40.76 17.19 21.02
C LYS A 231 -41.63 17.82 19.91
N GLU A 232 -41.34 17.48 18.66
CA GLU A 232 -42.12 17.97 17.52
C GLU A 232 -43.55 17.42 17.51
N GLU A 233 -43.78 16.16 17.86
CA GLU A 233 -45.13 15.58 17.98
C GLU A 233 -45.93 16.23 19.13
N ASN A 234 -45.30 16.45 20.30
CA ASN A 234 -45.92 17.16 21.42
C ASN A 234 -46.29 18.59 21.04
N LYS A 235 -45.40 19.32 20.37
CA LYS A 235 -45.69 20.71 19.90
C LYS A 235 -46.87 20.73 18.93
N ARG A 236 -46.93 19.77 17.99
CA ARG A 236 -48.08 19.65 17.06
C ARG A 236 -49.39 19.34 17.77
N SER A 237 -49.34 18.43 18.76
CA SER A 237 -50.52 18.11 19.57
C SER A 237 -51.01 19.33 20.36
N GLN A 238 -50.10 20.11 20.96
CA GLN A 238 -50.44 21.35 21.66
C GLN A 238 -51.08 22.39 20.72
N ILE A 239 -50.50 22.61 19.52
CA ILE A 239 -51.06 23.51 18.52
C ILE A 239 -52.47 23.06 18.14
N SER A 240 -52.69 21.77 17.89
CA SER A 240 -54.00 21.22 17.54
C SER A 240 -55.05 21.45 18.64
N ALA A 241 -54.68 21.22 19.91
CA ALA A 241 -55.55 21.47 21.07
C ALA A 241 -55.89 22.96 21.19
N LEU A 242 -54.91 23.87 21.09
CA LEU A 242 -55.11 25.31 21.14
C LEU A 242 -56.06 25.79 20.02
N MET A 243 -55.88 25.24 18.79
CA MET A 243 -56.82 25.62 17.69
C MET A 243 -58.26 25.17 17.92
N HIS A 244 -58.40 23.94 18.49
CA HIS A 244 -59.75 23.46 18.88
C HIS A 244 -60.36 24.34 19.94
N ASP A 245 -59.60 24.72 20.97
CA ASP A 245 -60.09 25.54 22.08
C ASP A 245 -60.38 26.99 21.67
N LEU A 246 -59.70 27.52 20.65
CA LEU A 246 -59.96 28.82 20.04
C LEU A 246 -61.22 28.82 19.14
N LYS A 247 -61.46 27.71 18.44
CA LYS A 247 -62.63 27.61 17.53
C LYS A 247 -63.95 27.86 18.23
N THR A 248 -64.12 27.29 19.43
CA THR A 248 -65.37 27.38 20.19
C THR A 248 -65.72 28.83 20.58
N PRO A 249 -64.87 29.61 21.29
CA PRO A 249 -65.19 30.98 21.67
C PRO A 249 -65.34 31.91 20.45
N VAL A 250 -64.50 31.69 19.39
CA VAL A 250 -64.65 32.50 18.16
C VAL A 250 -66.00 32.26 17.49
N SER A 251 -66.43 30.97 17.39
CA SER A 251 -67.79 30.67 16.85
C SER A 251 -68.92 31.23 17.69
N ILE A 252 -68.79 31.27 19.03
CA ILE A 252 -69.80 31.90 19.92
C ILE A 252 -69.86 33.41 19.70
N VAL A 253 -68.71 34.10 19.59
CA VAL A 253 -68.62 35.52 19.32
C VAL A 253 -69.21 35.84 17.97
N GLN A 254 -68.88 35.08 16.93
CA GLN A 254 -69.42 35.24 15.58
C GLN A 254 -70.97 35.05 15.58
N GLY A 255 -71.46 33.96 16.19
CA GLY A 255 -72.90 33.69 16.26
C GLY A 255 -73.67 34.77 17.01
N ASN A 256 -73.18 35.28 18.14
CA ASN A 256 -73.80 36.38 18.88
C ASN A 256 -73.81 37.69 18.08
N ALA A 257 -72.72 37.97 17.34
CA ALA A 257 -72.66 39.14 16.47
C ALA A 257 -73.67 39.04 15.30
N GLU A 258 -73.79 37.82 14.72
CA GLU A 258 -74.85 37.58 13.68
C GLU A 258 -76.27 37.71 14.19
N LEU A 259 -76.51 37.26 15.42
CA LEU A 259 -77.85 37.50 16.09
C LEU A 259 -78.13 38.98 16.39
N LEU A 260 -77.12 39.74 16.81
CA LEU A 260 -77.22 41.18 17.00
C LEU A 260 -77.50 41.90 15.69
N LYS A 261 -77.00 41.49 14.58
CA LYS A 261 -77.15 42.07 13.24
C LYS A 261 -78.65 42.12 12.82
N VAL A 262 -79.49 41.21 13.32
CA VAL A 262 -80.91 41.12 12.98
C VAL A 262 -81.82 41.87 13.98
N THR A 263 -81.30 42.60 14.97
CA THR A 263 -82.03 43.45 15.91
C THR A 263 -81.98 44.90 15.46
N ASP A 264 -82.81 45.76 16.11
CA ASP A 264 -82.80 47.19 15.84
C ASP A 264 -81.53 47.85 16.39
N LEU A 265 -80.59 48.15 15.51
CA LEU A 265 -79.31 48.78 15.82
C LEU A 265 -79.22 50.19 15.23
N THR A 266 -78.52 51.08 15.92
CA THR A 266 -78.07 52.35 15.33
C THR A 266 -77.06 52.09 14.21
N ASP A 267 -76.89 53.07 13.33
CA ASP A 267 -75.96 52.91 12.22
C ASP A 267 -74.48 52.67 12.72
N GLU A 268 -74.11 53.36 13.79
CA GLU A 268 -72.80 53.15 14.46
C GLU A 268 -72.67 51.73 15.07
N GLN A 269 -73.73 51.19 15.65
CA GLN A 269 -73.78 49.86 16.21
C GLN A 269 -73.71 48.79 15.11
N LYS A 270 -74.32 49.01 13.93
CA LYS A 270 -74.17 48.11 12.76
C LYS A 270 -72.73 48.00 12.31
N ASP A 271 -72.04 49.12 12.25
CA ASP A 271 -70.59 49.12 11.88
C ASP A 271 -69.78 48.29 12.86
N TYR A 272 -69.96 48.43 14.18
CA TYR A 272 -69.28 47.63 15.18
C TYR A 272 -69.55 46.13 15.05
N VAL A 273 -70.81 45.76 14.84
CA VAL A 273 -71.19 44.35 14.66
C VAL A 273 -70.59 43.79 13.39
N GLU A 274 -70.51 44.54 12.31
CA GLU A 274 -69.84 44.10 11.06
C GLU A 274 -68.38 43.93 11.24
N TYR A 275 -67.69 44.80 11.98
CA TYR A 275 -66.28 44.61 12.34
C TYR A 275 -66.07 43.37 13.19
N ILE A 276 -66.94 43.04 14.16
CA ILE A 276 -66.81 41.82 14.98
C ILE A 276 -66.94 40.57 14.10
N ILE A 277 -68.01 40.53 13.25
CA ILE A 277 -68.17 39.37 12.33
C ILE A 277 -66.98 39.20 11.42
N LYS A 278 -66.52 40.25 10.76
CA LYS A 278 -65.40 40.24 9.86
C LYS A 278 -64.12 39.71 10.54
N ASN A 279 -63.83 40.21 11.75
CA ASN A 279 -62.63 39.77 12.46
C ASN A 279 -62.75 38.33 13.01
N SER A 280 -63.96 37.94 13.49
CA SER A 280 -64.21 36.55 13.94
C SER A 280 -64.10 35.56 12.81
N THR A 281 -64.60 35.86 11.62
CA THR A 281 -64.47 35.07 10.41
C THR A 281 -63.02 34.95 10.05
N ARG A 282 -62.26 36.04 10.07
CA ARG A 282 -60.80 36.02 9.77
C ARG A 282 -60.01 35.17 10.74
N ILE A 283 -60.32 35.20 12.06
CA ILE A 283 -59.68 34.32 13.06
C ILE A 283 -60.03 32.86 12.79
N SER A 284 -61.28 32.55 12.44
CA SER A 284 -61.73 31.21 12.09
C SER A 284 -61.02 30.68 10.88
N ASP A 285 -60.84 31.49 9.84
CA ASP A 285 -60.06 31.08 8.63
C ASP A 285 -58.58 30.79 8.94
N TYR A 286 -57.95 31.64 9.78
CA TYR A 286 -56.61 31.42 10.22
C TYR A 286 -56.44 30.12 11.05
N THR A 287 -57.36 29.86 11.98
CA THR A 287 -57.33 28.61 12.77
C THR A 287 -57.51 27.39 11.90
N LYS A 288 -58.40 27.45 10.90
CA LYS A 288 -58.59 26.38 9.93
C LYS A 288 -57.36 26.14 9.09
N ALA A 289 -56.74 27.18 8.53
CA ALA A 289 -55.51 27.07 7.74
C ALA A 289 -54.34 26.47 8.56
N LEU A 290 -54.21 26.87 9.84
CA LEU A 290 -53.19 26.31 10.74
C LEU A 290 -53.45 24.83 11.06
N MET A 291 -54.73 24.41 11.23
CA MET A 291 -55.08 23.00 11.41
C MET A 291 -54.73 22.14 10.17
N GLU A 292 -55.07 22.61 8.98
CA GLU A 292 -54.78 21.93 7.72
C GLU A 292 -53.30 21.80 7.50
N MET A 293 -52.52 22.86 7.76
CA MET A 293 -51.06 22.83 7.68
C MET A 293 -50.46 21.81 8.67
N ASN A 294 -50.94 21.76 9.91
CA ASN A 294 -50.48 20.82 10.93
C ASN A 294 -50.81 19.37 10.56
N GLN A 295 -51.95 19.09 9.93
CA GLN A 295 -52.34 17.76 9.43
C GLN A 295 -51.52 17.32 8.21
N SER A 296 -51.26 18.23 7.26
CA SER A 296 -50.45 17.90 6.07
C SER A 296 -49.03 17.52 6.42
N ILE A 297 -48.41 18.17 7.39
CA ILE A 297 -47.08 17.84 7.91
C ILE A 297 -47.10 16.46 8.58
N LYS A 298 -48.19 16.10 9.29
CA LYS A 298 -48.34 14.77 9.90
C LYS A 298 -48.37 13.63 8.86
N LEU A 299 -49.09 13.84 7.75
CA LEU A 299 -49.18 12.85 6.65
C LEU A 299 -47.82 12.67 5.96
N ASN A 300 -47.06 13.74 5.72
CA ASN A 300 -45.73 13.66 5.13
C ASN A 300 -44.72 12.95 6.06
N SER A 301 -44.77 13.18 7.38
CA SER A 301 -43.88 12.50 8.33
C SER A 301 -44.18 11.01 8.48
N LEU A 302 -45.44 10.56 8.26
CA LEU A 302 -45.83 9.16 8.25
C LEU A 302 -45.36 8.43 6.96
N ASN A 303 -45.35 9.14 5.83
CA ASN A 303 -44.85 8.59 4.56
C ASN A 303 -43.31 8.42 4.56
N LEU A 304 -42.56 9.29 5.22
CA LEU A 304 -41.12 9.15 5.41
C LEU A 304 -40.71 7.98 6.33
N LYS A 305 -41.64 7.48 7.16
CA LYS A 305 -41.42 6.28 8.00
C LYS A 305 -41.60 4.95 7.28
N LYS A 306 -42.10 4.95 6.04
CA LYS A 306 -42.34 3.73 5.24
C LYS A 306 -41.31 3.47 4.19
N VAL A 307 -40.29 4.30 4.04
CA VAL A 307 -39.10 4.13 3.24
C VAL A 307 -37.92 3.78 4.14
#